data_6e5f3205696970b65a9fdaedc73bb3d0
#
_entry.id   6e5f3205696970b65a9fdaedc73bb3d0
#
_cell.length_a   1.000
_cell.length_b   1.000
_cell.length_c   1.000
_cell.angle_alpha   90.00
_cell.angle_beta   90.00
_cell.angle_gamma   90.00
#
_symmetry.space_group_name_H-M   'P 1'
#
loop_
_entity.id
_entity.type
_entity.pdbx_description
1 polymer ?
#
loop_
_entity_poly.entity_id
_entity_poly.type
_entity_poly.pdbx_seq_one_letter_code
_entity_poly.pdbx_strand_id
1 'polypeptide(L)'
;MNRILFISLFSILTLNVMAQEKIVQTAGRDQLGDFAPKFAELNDDVLFGQVWSRTDRLGLRDRSLVTLTSLISQGITDSSLTYHLQSAKENGITRTEIAEIITHIGFYAGWPKAWAAFRMAKDVWAEEESGDEKARHQSEMVFPIGAPNDAY
;
A
#
# COMPACT_ATOMS: atom_id res chain seq x y z
N MET A 1 19.22 8.31 -67.38
CA MET A 1 19.81 7.49 -66.30
C MET A 1 19.44 8.09 -64.97
N ASN A 2 18.31 7.65 -64.35
CA ASN A 2 17.83 8.17 -63.08
C ASN A 2 18.38 7.31 -61.94
N ARG A 3 19.19 7.91 -61.10
CA ARG A 3 19.67 7.31 -59.85
C ARG A 3 18.66 7.64 -58.75
N ILE A 4 17.85 6.64 -58.38
CA ILE A 4 16.94 6.74 -57.20
C ILE A 4 17.79 6.54 -55.95
N LEU A 5 17.86 7.60 -55.13
CA LEU A 5 18.51 7.56 -53.83
C LEU A 5 17.53 6.97 -52.83
N PHE A 6 17.78 5.73 -52.35
CA PHE A 6 17.05 5.15 -51.22
C PHE A 6 17.59 5.77 -49.92
N ILE A 7 16.82 6.68 -49.31
CA ILE A 7 17.06 7.14 -47.93
C ILE A 7 16.43 6.12 -47.02
N SER A 8 17.25 5.27 -46.40
CA SER A 8 16.86 4.36 -45.36
C SER A 8 16.60 5.17 -44.05
N LEU A 9 15.34 5.35 -43.71
CA LEU A 9 14.93 5.98 -42.45
C LEU A 9 15.11 4.95 -41.31
N PHE A 10 16.28 4.99 -40.68
CA PHE A 10 16.55 4.18 -39.51
C PHE A 10 15.84 4.83 -38.28
N SER A 11 14.63 4.35 -37.98
CA SER A 11 13.91 4.73 -36.74
C SER A 11 14.69 4.22 -35.55
N ILE A 12 15.42 5.09 -34.89
CA ILE A 12 16.03 4.83 -33.59
C ILE A 12 14.89 4.82 -32.56
N LEU A 13 14.40 3.63 -32.24
CA LEU A 13 13.50 3.41 -31.12
C LEU A 13 14.32 3.60 -29.83
N THR A 14 14.35 4.80 -29.29
CA THR A 14 14.93 5.05 -27.98
C THR A 14 14.04 4.38 -26.93
N LEU A 15 14.44 3.18 -26.48
CA LEU A 15 13.91 2.62 -25.24
C LEU A 15 14.30 3.59 -24.10
N ASN A 16 13.34 4.40 -23.67
CA ASN A 16 13.43 5.06 -22.38
C ASN A 16 13.35 3.96 -21.30
N VAL A 17 14.49 3.42 -20.91
CA VAL A 17 14.60 2.67 -19.67
C VAL A 17 14.39 3.71 -18.57
N MET A 18 13.15 3.82 -18.11
CA MET A 18 12.82 4.60 -16.91
C MET A 18 13.63 3.97 -15.78
N ALA A 19 14.67 4.66 -15.34
CA ALA A 19 15.42 4.25 -14.18
C ALA A 19 14.42 4.15 -13.01
N GLN A 20 14.33 2.97 -12.41
CA GLN A 20 13.45 2.74 -11.28
C GLN A 20 13.84 3.70 -10.15
N GLU A 21 12.88 4.54 -9.73
CA GLU A 21 13.13 5.51 -8.67
C GLU A 21 13.40 4.75 -7.35
N LYS A 22 14.58 4.99 -6.79
CA LYS A 22 14.99 4.35 -5.55
C LYS A 22 14.31 5.05 -4.38
N ILE A 23 13.63 4.26 -3.52
CA ILE A 23 13.07 4.78 -2.28
C ILE A 23 14.23 5.16 -1.35
N VAL A 24 14.21 6.41 -0.90
CA VAL A 24 15.16 6.93 0.08
C VAL A 24 14.47 6.99 1.44
N GLN A 25 15.03 6.31 2.43
CA GLN A 25 14.56 6.32 3.82
C GLN A 25 15.75 6.67 4.72
N THR A 26 15.51 7.47 5.74
CA THR A 26 16.52 7.90 6.72
C THR A 26 16.10 7.62 8.16
N ALA A 27 14.87 7.14 8.38
CA ALA A 27 14.31 6.94 9.71
C ALA A 27 15.15 6.03 10.62
N GLY A 28 15.82 5.02 10.04
CA GLY A 28 16.73 4.16 10.79
C GLY A 28 17.91 4.94 11.33
N ARG A 29 18.56 5.77 10.51
CA ARG A 29 19.69 6.60 10.92
C ARG A 29 19.26 7.70 11.89
N ASP A 30 18.14 8.33 11.64
CA ASP A 30 17.63 9.43 12.45
C ASP A 30 17.26 8.98 13.88
N GLN A 31 16.72 7.78 14.03
CA GLN A 31 16.24 7.28 15.32
C GLN A 31 17.26 6.40 16.05
N LEU A 32 18.05 5.63 15.33
CA LEU A 32 18.90 4.57 15.90
C LEU A 32 20.36 4.61 15.42
N GLY A 33 20.74 5.60 14.60
CA GLY A 33 22.05 5.66 13.99
C GLY A 33 23.21 5.62 15.00
N ASP A 34 23.05 6.33 16.11
CA ASP A 34 24.07 6.36 17.18
C ASP A 34 24.09 5.10 18.05
N PHE A 35 22.91 4.46 18.23
CA PHE A 35 22.78 3.29 19.10
C PHE A 35 22.98 1.98 18.34
N ALA A 36 22.43 1.86 17.14
CA ALA A 36 22.46 0.64 16.34
C ALA A 36 22.76 0.94 14.86
N PRO A 37 23.97 1.45 14.54
CA PRO A 37 24.28 1.94 13.19
C PRO A 37 24.12 0.89 12.09
N LYS A 38 24.42 -0.38 12.38
CA LYS A 38 24.25 -1.46 11.40
C LYS A 38 22.78 -1.79 11.13
N PHE A 39 21.94 -1.74 12.16
CA PHE A 39 20.49 -1.88 11.98
C PHE A 39 19.92 -0.74 11.15
N ALA A 40 20.32 0.50 11.44
CA ALA A 40 19.93 1.69 10.71
C ALA A 40 20.30 1.61 9.22
N GLU A 41 21.54 1.20 8.91
CA GLU A 41 21.99 0.95 7.54
C GLU A 41 21.12 -0.10 6.83
N LEU A 42 20.87 -1.25 7.48
CA LEU A 42 20.08 -2.33 6.90
C LEU A 42 18.61 -1.89 6.67
N ASN A 43 18.04 -1.12 7.59
CA ASN A 43 16.71 -0.55 7.43
C ASN A 43 16.64 0.39 6.23
N ASP A 44 17.51 1.39 6.18
CA ASP A 44 17.42 2.46 5.21
C ASP A 44 17.89 2.02 3.82
N ASP A 45 19.06 1.38 3.73
CA ASP A 45 19.70 1.08 2.45
C ASP A 45 19.26 -0.25 1.86
N VAL A 46 18.98 -1.25 2.70
CA VAL A 46 18.65 -2.60 2.21
C VAL A 46 17.14 -2.78 2.17
N LEU A 47 16.43 -2.62 3.29
CA LEU A 47 14.99 -2.83 3.31
C LEU A 47 14.28 -1.84 2.37
N PHE A 48 14.45 -0.54 2.57
CA PHE A 48 13.79 0.45 1.73
C PHE A 48 14.54 0.66 0.40
N GLY A 49 15.84 0.90 0.46
CA GLY A 49 16.63 1.23 -0.72
C GLY A 49 16.80 0.12 -1.75
N GLN A 50 16.66 -1.14 -1.35
CA GLN A 50 16.81 -2.28 -2.25
C GLN A 50 15.53 -3.11 -2.36
N VAL A 51 14.92 -3.54 -1.23
CA VAL A 51 13.75 -4.45 -1.28
C VAL A 51 12.49 -3.70 -1.68
N TRP A 52 12.14 -2.60 -1.00
CA TRP A 52 10.95 -1.82 -1.34
C TRP A 52 11.06 -1.12 -2.70
N SER A 53 12.26 -0.79 -3.13
CA SER A 53 12.52 -0.16 -4.44
C SER A 53 12.32 -1.11 -5.64
N ARG A 54 12.09 -2.42 -5.44
CA ARG A 54 11.84 -3.38 -6.52
C ARG A 54 10.38 -3.33 -6.99
N THR A 55 9.92 -2.16 -7.39
CA THR A 55 8.52 -1.92 -7.78
C THR A 55 8.15 -2.56 -9.12
N ASP A 56 9.15 -2.93 -9.94
CA ASP A 56 9.01 -3.74 -11.15
C ASP A 56 8.64 -5.21 -10.86
N ARG A 57 8.90 -5.69 -9.65
CA ARG A 57 8.63 -7.07 -9.20
C ARG A 57 7.37 -7.18 -8.37
N LEU A 58 7.16 -6.22 -7.49
CA LEU A 58 5.99 -6.12 -6.64
C LEU A 58 5.72 -4.65 -6.36
N GLY A 59 4.56 -4.13 -6.75
CA GLY A 59 4.18 -2.74 -6.58
C GLY A 59 4.10 -2.31 -5.11
N LEU A 60 4.20 -1.01 -4.84
CA LEU A 60 4.18 -0.46 -3.48
C LEU A 60 2.87 -0.77 -2.76
N ARG A 61 1.75 -0.75 -3.49
CA ARG A 61 0.43 -1.12 -2.96
C ARG A 61 0.41 -2.55 -2.43
N ASP A 62 0.90 -3.50 -3.23
CA ASP A 62 0.91 -4.92 -2.84
C ASP A 62 1.91 -5.17 -1.71
N ARG A 63 3.05 -4.48 -1.68
CA ARG A 63 3.99 -4.51 -0.55
C ARG A 63 3.33 -4.02 0.73
N SER A 64 2.55 -2.95 0.66
CA SER A 64 1.78 -2.46 1.80
C SER A 64 0.79 -3.50 2.32
N LEU A 65 0.06 -4.19 1.42
CA LEU A 65 -0.86 -5.27 1.79
C LEU A 65 -0.14 -6.41 2.52
N VAL A 66 0.98 -6.87 1.99
CA VAL A 66 1.79 -7.95 2.60
C VAL A 66 2.30 -7.52 3.97
N THR A 67 2.81 -6.29 4.09
CA THR A 67 3.34 -5.77 5.34
C THR A 67 2.25 -5.60 6.40
N LEU A 68 1.11 -4.99 6.05
CA LEU A 68 -0.03 -4.84 6.96
C LEU A 68 -0.56 -6.19 7.43
N THR A 69 -0.72 -7.15 6.51
CA THR A 69 -1.15 -8.51 6.87
C THR A 69 -0.19 -9.15 7.86
N SER A 70 1.11 -9.01 7.63
CA SER A 70 2.14 -9.55 8.52
C SER A 70 2.08 -8.92 9.91
N LEU A 71 2.04 -7.57 10.00
CA LEU A 71 2.02 -6.85 11.29
C LEU A 71 0.75 -7.16 12.08
N ILE A 72 -0.41 -7.07 11.45
CA ILE A 72 -1.71 -7.33 12.11
C ILE A 72 -1.78 -8.78 12.59
N SER A 73 -1.32 -9.74 11.78
CA SER A 73 -1.33 -11.17 12.15
C SER A 73 -0.41 -11.47 13.33
N GLN A 74 0.65 -10.73 13.50
CA GLN A 74 1.53 -10.84 14.66
C GLN A 74 1.00 -10.10 15.89
N GLY A 75 -0.02 -9.25 15.74
CA GLY A 75 -0.58 -8.42 16.81
C GLY A 75 0.25 -7.17 17.12
N ILE A 76 1.07 -6.72 16.16
CA ILE A 76 1.81 -5.47 16.28
C ILE A 76 0.83 -4.32 16.05
N THR A 77 0.60 -3.53 17.11
CA THR A 77 -0.38 -2.44 17.15
C THR A 77 0.22 -1.19 17.80
N ASP A 78 1.43 -0.87 17.42
CA ASP A 78 2.18 0.30 17.84
C ASP A 78 2.38 1.30 16.67
N SER A 79 3.30 2.24 16.82
CA SER A 79 3.64 3.24 15.82
C SER A 79 4.10 2.63 14.49
N SER A 80 4.63 1.41 14.49
CA SER A 80 5.03 0.72 13.25
C SER A 80 3.81 0.41 12.39
N LEU A 81 2.71 -0.06 13.00
CA LEU A 81 1.47 -0.29 12.26
C LEU A 81 0.88 1.03 11.74
N THR A 82 0.88 2.10 12.55
CA THR A 82 0.41 3.43 12.10
C THR A 82 1.19 3.91 10.87
N TYR A 83 2.51 3.82 10.90
CA TYR A 83 3.36 4.18 9.77
C TYR A 83 2.99 3.40 8.51
N HIS A 84 2.83 2.09 8.61
CA HIS A 84 2.49 1.26 7.46
C HIS A 84 1.05 1.43 6.98
N LEU A 85 0.10 1.81 7.84
CA LEU A 85 -1.25 2.21 7.43
C LEU A 85 -1.22 3.53 6.63
N GLN A 86 -0.44 4.53 7.09
CA GLN A 86 -0.24 5.77 6.35
C GLN A 86 0.39 5.51 4.98
N SER A 87 1.48 4.74 4.94
CA SER A 87 2.12 4.36 3.67
C SER A 87 1.17 3.59 2.75
N ALA A 88 0.31 2.75 3.29
CA ALA A 88 -0.69 2.01 2.50
C ALA A 88 -1.72 2.95 1.87
N LYS A 89 -2.19 3.96 2.61
CA LYS A 89 -3.06 5.03 2.09
C LYS A 89 -2.38 5.80 0.96
N GLU A 90 -1.13 6.24 1.16
CA GLU A 90 -0.33 6.92 0.14
C GLU A 90 -0.10 6.05 -1.11
N ASN A 91 0.04 4.74 -0.93
CA ASN A 91 0.19 3.76 -2.00
C ASN A 91 -1.14 3.36 -2.65
N GLY A 92 -2.24 4.06 -2.37
CA GLY A 92 -3.52 3.94 -3.05
C GLY A 92 -4.47 2.88 -2.48
N ILE A 93 -4.29 2.44 -1.22
CA ILE A 93 -5.28 1.63 -0.53
C ILE A 93 -6.37 2.55 0.02
N THR A 94 -7.59 2.37 -0.46
CA THR A 94 -8.75 3.17 -0.07
C THR A 94 -9.30 2.78 1.29
N ARG A 95 -10.12 3.65 1.87
CA ARG A 95 -10.85 3.38 3.13
C ARG A 95 -11.70 2.11 3.06
N THR A 96 -12.40 1.89 1.95
CA THR A 96 -13.21 0.69 1.75
C THR A 96 -12.33 -0.56 1.69
N GLU A 97 -11.24 -0.50 0.93
CA GLU A 97 -10.32 -1.64 0.82
C GLU A 97 -9.67 -2.00 2.15
N ILE A 98 -9.18 -1.03 2.93
CA ILE A 98 -8.56 -1.34 4.23
C ILE A 98 -9.56 -1.95 5.20
N ALA A 99 -10.82 -1.55 5.15
CA ALA A 99 -11.87 -2.16 5.95
C ALA A 99 -12.09 -3.63 5.58
N GLU A 100 -12.16 -3.95 4.30
CA GLU A 100 -12.29 -5.33 3.81
C GLU A 100 -11.05 -6.17 4.12
N ILE A 101 -9.86 -5.61 3.96
CA ILE A 101 -8.57 -6.27 4.27
C ILE A 101 -8.53 -6.67 5.75
N ILE A 102 -8.81 -5.74 6.67
CA ILE A 102 -8.78 -6.03 8.10
C ILE A 102 -9.88 -7.01 8.49
N THR A 103 -11.08 -6.90 7.90
CA THR A 103 -12.15 -7.86 8.09
C THR A 103 -11.70 -9.26 7.71
N HIS A 104 -11.13 -9.41 6.52
CA HIS A 104 -10.61 -10.70 6.04
C HIS A 104 -9.53 -11.26 6.95
N ILE A 105 -8.54 -10.43 7.35
CA ILE A 105 -7.48 -10.84 8.28
C ILE A 105 -8.06 -11.33 9.61
N GLY A 106 -9.16 -10.75 10.09
CA GLY A 106 -9.83 -11.13 11.33
C GLY A 106 -10.20 -12.62 11.42
N PHE A 107 -10.58 -13.23 10.28
CA PHE A 107 -10.90 -14.66 10.21
C PHE A 107 -9.67 -15.57 10.27
N TYR A 108 -8.50 -15.09 9.86
CA TYR A 108 -7.26 -15.89 9.82
C TYR A 108 -6.34 -15.62 11.01
N ALA A 109 -6.29 -14.37 11.48
CA ALA A 109 -5.37 -13.94 12.54
C ALA A 109 -6.02 -13.77 13.92
N GLY A 110 -7.36 -13.74 13.95
CA GLY A 110 -8.15 -13.59 15.17
C GLY A 110 -8.78 -12.20 15.35
N TRP A 111 -10.02 -12.20 15.81
CA TRP A 111 -10.90 -11.04 15.93
C TRP A 111 -10.34 -9.90 16.79
N PRO A 112 -9.69 -10.15 17.95
CA PRO A 112 -9.11 -9.08 18.76
C PRO A 112 -8.03 -8.26 18.03
N LYS A 113 -7.24 -8.90 17.16
CA LYS A 113 -6.21 -8.23 16.36
C LYS A 113 -6.82 -7.33 15.30
N ALA A 114 -7.90 -7.80 14.65
CA ALA A 114 -8.66 -6.98 13.70
C ALA A 114 -9.25 -5.73 14.39
N TRP A 115 -9.84 -5.86 15.58
CA TRP A 115 -10.34 -4.73 16.35
C TRP A 115 -9.24 -3.71 16.68
N ALA A 116 -8.06 -4.17 17.07
CA ALA A 116 -6.93 -3.28 17.34
C ALA A 116 -6.48 -2.54 16.07
N ALA A 117 -6.37 -3.25 14.96
CA ALA A 117 -6.01 -2.67 13.66
C ALA A 117 -7.07 -1.66 13.17
N PHE A 118 -8.37 -1.94 13.33
CA PHE A 118 -9.45 -1.02 12.96
C PHE A 118 -9.38 0.30 13.70
N ARG A 119 -9.08 0.30 15.01
CA ARG A 119 -8.93 1.55 15.77
C ARG A 119 -7.86 2.45 15.16
N MET A 120 -6.72 1.87 14.77
CA MET A 120 -5.62 2.63 14.18
C MET A 120 -5.92 3.05 12.73
N ALA A 121 -6.51 2.16 11.94
CA ALA A 121 -6.90 2.46 10.56
C ALA A 121 -7.95 3.59 10.50
N LYS A 122 -8.91 3.60 11.42
CA LYS A 122 -9.92 4.67 11.51
C LYS A 122 -9.28 6.05 11.65
N ASP A 123 -8.24 6.18 12.47
CA ASP A 123 -7.53 7.45 12.67
C ASP A 123 -6.81 7.89 11.38
N VAL A 124 -6.19 6.96 10.65
CA VAL A 124 -5.47 7.25 9.40
C VAL A 124 -6.41 7.69 8.27
N TRP A 125 -7.62 7.14 8.18
CA TRP A 125 -8.62 7.49 7.15
C TRP A 125 -9.73 8.43 7.66
N ALA A 126 -9.56 9.09 8.80
CA ALA A 126 -10.58 9.96 9.40
C ALA A 126 -11.05 11.10 8.48
N GLU A 127 -10.15 11.70 7.69
CA GLU A 127 -10.47 12.81 6.81
C GLU A 127 -11.36 12.40 5.61
N GLU A 128 -11.34 11.14 5.20
CA GLU A 128 -12.19 10.61 4.13
C GLU A 128 -13.64 10.41 4.58
N GLU A 129 -13.88 10.27 5.89
CA GLU A 129 -15.20 10.10 6.46
C GLU A 129 -16.10 11.32 6.22
N SER A 130 -15.53 12.53 6.25
CA SER A 130 -16.26 13.79 6.02
C SER A 130 -16.73 13.98 4.56
N GLY A 131 -16.06 13.35 3.60
CA GLY A 131 -16.42 13.38 2.18
C GLY A 131 -17.51 12.34 1.83
N ASP A 132 -17.39 11.13 2.38
CA ASP A 132 -18.32 10.03 2.12
C ASP A 132 -19.68 10.20 2.82
N GLU A 133 -19.72 10.87 3.97
CA GLU A 133 -20.99 11.15 4.67
C GLU A 133 -21.89 12.10 3.87
N LYS A 134 -21.30 13.06 3.15
CA LYS A 134 -22.02 13.91 2.20
C LYS A 134 -22.52 13.14 0.98
N ALA A 135 -21.77 12.14 0.50
CA ALA A 135 -22.17 11.31 -0.64
C ALA A 135 -23.25 10.28 -0.26
N ARG A 136 -23.21 9.74 0.98
CA ARG A 136 -24.24 8.80 1.49
C ARG A 136 -25.61 9.46 1.65
N HIS A 137 -25.68 10.69 2.09
CA HIS A 137 -26.95 11.43 2.20
C HIS A 137 -27.60 11.73 0.82
N GLN A 138 -26.83 11.62 -0.27
CA GLN A 138 -27.36 11.76 -1.62
C GLN A 138 -27.74 10.43 -2.29
N SER A 139 -27.38 9.29 -1.73
CA SER A 139 -27.63 7.96 -2.29
C SER A 139 -28.21 6.97 -1.28
N GLU A 140 -29.22 7.37 -0.49
CA GLU A 140 -30.09 6.40 0.19
C GLU A 140 -30.94 5.65 -0.83
N MET A 141 -30.30 4.82 -1.66
CA MET A 141 -30.98 3.73 -2.30
C MET A 141 -31.07 2.58 -1.29
N VAL A 142 -32.24 2.45 -0.68
CA VAL A 142 -32.62 1.31 0.14
C VAL A 142 -32.49 0.06 -0.73
N PHE A 143 -31.43 -0.72 -0.56
CA PHE A 143 -31.41 -2.07 -1.11
C PHE A 143 -32.38 -2.91 -0.26
N PRO A 144 -33.40 -3.53 -0.88
CA PRO A 144 -34.26 -4.46 -0.14
C PRO A 144 -33.36 -5.58 0.39
N ILE A 145 -33.44 -5.82 1.70
CA ILE A 145 -32.83 -6.99 2.32
C ILE A 145 -33.38 -8.18 1.58
N GLY A 146 -32.56 -8.90 0.81
CA GLY A 146 -32.95 -10.12 0.12
C GLY A 146 -33.53 -11.12 1.11
N ALA A 147 -34.57 -11.84 0.70
CA ALA A 147 -35.17 -12.91 1.50
C ALA A 147 -34.08 -13.91 1.96
N PRO A 148 -34.22 -14.52 3.15
CA PRO A 148 -33.30 -15.52 3.61
C PRO A 148 -33.12 -16.62 2.57
N ASN A 149 -31.89 -16.99 2.30
CA ASN A 149 -31.58 -18.05 1.34
C ASN A 149 -31.89 -19.40 2.00
N ASP A 150 -33.08 -19.96 1.77
CA ASP A 150 -33.52 -21.27 2.28
C ASP A 150 -32.89 -22.43 1.49
N ALA A 151 -31.59 -22.36 1.23
CA ALA A 151 -30.85 -23.40 0.53
C ALA A 151 -29.67 -23.88 1.37
N TYR A 152 -29.95 -24.73 2.38
CA TYR A 152 -29.07 -25.80 2.87
C TYR A 152 -29.95 -26.92 3.48
#